data_c4928859a0cfab4707938da1ba39e833
#
_entry.id   c4928859a0cfab4707938da1ba39e833
#
_cell.length_a   1.000
_cell.length_b   1.000
_cell.length_c   1.000
_cell.angle_alpha   90.00
_cell.angle_beta   90.00
_cell.angle_gamma   90.00
#
_symmetry.space_group_name_H-M   'P 1'
#
loop_
_entity.id
_entity.type
_entity.pdbx_description
1 polymer ?
#
loop_
_entity_poly.entity_id
_entity_poly.type
_entity_poly.pdbx_seq_one_letter_code
_entity_poly.pdbx_strand_id
1 'polypeptide(L)'
;MSENNLLSANSAPHSDVEEIKKRSDYLRGSLAATLHDRITGSIPEDDNRLMKFHGSYMQDDRDLRNERSKQKLEPAYQFMVRVRAAGGVVSPEQWLMMDRIAQQYANGTIRLTTRQSFQLHGVIKWNMKQVIKEVNEALLSTLAACGDVNRNVMSNPNPYVSEIHEQVYEWAKKISHHLDPRTRAYHEIWLDEEKVVDSRDGEEQEPIYGPVYLPRKFKIGIAVPPSNDVDVFSQDLGFIAIHEKGRLLGFNVAVGGGMGMTHGDPQTYPQLARVIGFVTPEQVVDVAEKTVTIQRDYGDRSVRKHARFKYTIDDRGLEWFIDELHQRLGWKLEEARPYHFDHNGDRYGWVKGSNGKWHFTLFIQNGRVKDEDNYPLMSGLREIAKVHNGDFRLTPNQNLIIGNVSAQKKKKIEEIIKSYRLTDGIQYSALRRNSMACVALPTCGLAMAESERYLPTLLEKIELILDEAGLREEEIVIRMTGCPNGCARPALAEISFIGKAPGRYNMYLGGGFSGNRLNKMYRENIDETQILAELRPILNRYAKEREEGEHFGDFAIRAGYVKEVRSGLAFHE
;
A
#
# COMPACT_ATOMS: atom_id res chain seq x y z
N MET A 1 8.34 -35.61 28.87
CA MET A 1 9.51 -34.69 28.91
C MET A 1 9.02 -33.35 28.45
N SER A 2 8.81 -32.68 29.27
CA SER A 2 8.65 -31.43 30.03
C SER A 2 8.50 -30.20 29.12
N GLU A 3 7.33 -29.57 29.32
CA GLU A 3 6.89 -28.24 28.74
C GLU A 3 7.82 -27.06 29.09
N ASN A 4 8.98 -27.28 29.68
CA ASN A 4 9.84 -26.24 30.23
C ASN A 4 10.95 -25.74 29.29
N ASN A 5 11.01 -26.17 28.01
CA ASN A 5 12.08 -25.74 27.09
C ASN A 5 11.66 -24.72 26.02
N LEU A 6 10.43 -24.17 26.04
CA LEU A 6 9.96 -23.15 25.09
C LEU A 6 10.08 -21.71 25.61
N LEU A 7 10.53 -21.48 26.83
CA LEU A 7 10.58 -20.17 27.49
C LEU A 7 11.97 -19.51 27.55
N SER A 8 13.00 -20.05 26.91
CA SER A 8 14.37 -19.51 27.04
C SER A 8 14.93 -18.70 25.86
N ALA A 9 14.11 -18.28 24.92
CA ALA A 9 14.58 -17.52 23.76
C ALA A 9 13.95 -16.12 23.66
N ASN A 10 14.06 -15.28 24.70
CA ASN A 10 14.09 -13.81 24.60
C ASN A 10 14.14 -13.19 26.00
N SER A 11 15.32 -13.08 26.58
CA SER A 11 15.54 -12.34 27.83
C SER A 11 15.63 -10.82 27.65
N ALA A 12 15.49 -10.31 26.42
CA ALA A 12 15.48 -8.87 26.15
C ALA A 12 14.09 -8.28 26.46
N PRO A 13 14.01 -7.09 27.08
CA PRO A 13 12.73 -6.44 27.36
C PRO A 13 12.01 -6.13 26.04
N HIS A 14 10.68 -6.24 26.06
CA HIS A 14 9.84 -5.88 24.92
C HIS A 14 9.96 -4.38 24.60
N SER A 15 9.74 -4.01 23.35
CA SER A 15 9.71 -2.60 22.95
C SER A 15 8.55 -1.85 23.62
N ASP A 16 8.70 -0.53 23.82
CA ASP A 16 7.65 0.32 24.44
C ASP A 16 6.28 0.14 23.79
N VAL A 17 6.24 -0.11 22.48
CA VAL A 17 4.96 -0.32 21.77
C VAL A 17 4.29 -1.63 22.20
N GLU A 18 5.04 -2.68 22.51
CA GLU A 18 4.48 -3.93 23.03
C GLU A 18 3.87 -3.73 24.42
N GLU A 19 4.53 -2.95 25.28
CA GLU A 19 4.00 -2.59 26.61
C GLU A 19 2.72 -1.73 26.50
N ILE A 20 2.68 -0.78 25.54
CA ILE A 20 1.45 -0.01 25.27
C ILE A 20 0.31 -0.92 24.87
N LYS A 21 0.54 -1.86 23.94
CA LYS A 21 -0.48 -2.83 23.50
C LYS A 21 -0.95 -3.72 24.63
N LYS A 22 -0.03 -4.20 25.46
CA LYS A 22 -0.33 -5.09 26.61
C LYS A 22 -1.25 -4.43 27.63
N ARG A 23 -1.03 -3.13 27.94
CA ARG A 23 -1.88 -2.40 28.91
C ARG A 23 -3.11 -1.74 28.28
N SER A 24 -3.33 -1.89 26.97
CA SER A 24 -4.36 -1.14 26.25
C SER A 24 -5.78 -1.68 26.39
N ASP A 25 -5.96 -2.82 27.02
CA ASP A 25 -7.26 -3.52 27.07
C ASP A 25 -7.86 -3.67 25.67
N TYR A 26 -7.23 -4.54 24.84
CA TYR A 26 -7.64 -4.81 23.47
C TYR A 26 -7.84 -3.54 22.60
N LEU A 27 -6.87 -2.63 22.64
CA LEU A 27 -6.79 -1.40 21.84
C LEU A 27 -7.70 -0.25 22.32
N ARG A 28 -8.31 -0.32 23.50
CA ARG A 28 -9.12 0.77 24.07
C ARG A 28 -8.25 1.94 24.49
N GLY A 29 -7.26 1.69 25.34
CA GLY A 29 -6.44 2.75 25.93
C GLY A 29 -7.29 3.81 26.61
N SER A 30 -6.89 5.06 26.48
CA SER A 30 -7.67 6.24 26.92
C SER A 30 -8.35 6.97 25.75
N LEU A 31 -8.45 6.36 24.57
CA LEU A 31 -8.92 7.00 23.33
C LEU A 31 -10.28 7.67 23.47
N ALA A 32 -11.25 7.03 24.15
CA ALA A 32 -12.57 7.62 24.34
C ALA A 32 -12.50 8.96 25.07
N ALA A 33 -11.75 9.03 26.18
CA ALA A 33 -11.56 10.26 26.95
C ALA A 33 -10.75 11.29 26.17
N THR A 34 -9.66 10.85 25.52
CA THR A 34 -8.76 11.73 24.74
C THR A 34 -9.48 12.42 23.59
N LEU A 35 -10.38 11.73 22.91
CA LEU A 35 -11.13 12.29 21.77
C LEU A 35 -12.24 13.26 22.22
N HIS A 36 -12.69 13.17 23.47
CA HIS A 36 -13.64 14.14 24.05
C HIS A 36 -12.97 15.43 24.56
N ASP A 37 -11.65 15.38 24.83
CA ASP A 37 -10.91 16.59 25.25
C ASP A 37 -10.93 17.67 24.16
N ARG A 38 -11.28 18.92 24.57
CA ARG A 38 -11.40 20.10 23.69
C ARG A 38 -10.28 21.13 23.88
N ILE A 39 -9.29 20.84 24.76
CA ILE A 39 -8.23 21.80 25.13
C ILE A 39 -7.17 21.86 24.04
N THR A 40 -6.75 20.70 23.48
CA THR A 40 -5.71 20.61 22.47
C THR A 40 -6.18 19.80 21.25
N GLY A 41 -5.66 20.12 20.07
CA GLY A 41 -5.85 19.31 18.87
C GLY A 41 -5.02 18.02 18.85
N SER A 42 -4.09 17.84 19.81
CA SER A 42 -3.24 16.64 19.91
C SER A 42 -3.89 15.50 20.69
N ILE A 43 -3.25 14.33 20.66
CA ILE A 43 -3.53 13.17 21.52
C ILE A 43 -2.22 12.65 22.12
N PRO A 44 -2.25 11.99 23.30
CA PRO A 44 -1.08 11.34 23.89
C PRO A 44 -0.44 10.32 22.94
N GLU A 45 0.87 10.10 23.09
CA GLU A 45 1.61 9.19 22.20
C GLU A 45 1.10 7.74 22.29
N ASP A 46 0.74 7.26 23.49
CA ASP A 46 0.16 5.93 23.67
C ASP A 46 -1.12 5.77 22.86
N ASP A 47 -2.03 6.74 22.99
CA ASP A 47 -3.27 6.75 22.22
C ASP A 47 -3.02 6.90 20.72
N ASN A 48 -2.01 7.67 20.31
CA ASN A 48 -1.60 7.76 18.92
C ASN A 48 -1.08 6.42 18.38
N ARG A 49 -0.45 5.58 19.21
CA ARG A 49 -0.06 4.21 18.83
C ARG A 49 -1.27 3.30 18.65
N LEU A 50 -2.22 3.35 19.58
CA LEU A 50 -3.44 2.53 19.52
C LEU A 50 -4.36 2.98 18.39
N MET A 51 -4.52 4.29 18.18
CA MET A 51 -5.34 4.84 17.12
C MET A 51 -4.98 4.34 15.72
N LYS A 52 -3.73 3.92 15.51
CA LYS A 52 -3.30 3.30 14.25
C LYS A 52 -4.10 2.04 13.93
N PHE A 53 -4.45 1.23 14.92
CA PHE A 53 -5.27 0.04 14.70
C PHE A 53 -6.71 0.40 14.27
N HIS A 54 -7.20 1.56 14.70
CA HIS A 54 -8.48 2.12 14.28
C HIS A 54 -8.40 2.89 12.95
N GLY A 55 -7.27 2.79 12.24
CA GLY A 55 -7.07 3.32 10.89
C GLY A 55 -6.60 4.76 10.80
N SER A 56 -6.33 5.42 11.92
CA SER A 56 -5.95 6.83 11.96
C SER A 56 -4.66 7.06 12.73
N TYR A 57 -4.00 8.16 12.49
CA TYR A 57 -2.92 8.64 13.33
C TYR A 57 -2.72 10.14 13.19
N MET A 58 -2.28 10.75 14.27
CA MET A 58 -2.00 12.16 14.35
C MET A 58 -0.84 12.56 13.44
N GLN A 59 -1.01 13.66 12.77
CA GLN A 59 -0.03 14.38 11.97
C GLN A 59 -0.09 15.86 12.32
N ASP A 60 0.78 16.65 11.73
CA ASP A 60 0.68 18.10 11.71
C ASP A 60 1.15 18.63 10.35
N ASP A 61 0.76 19.84 10.02
CA ASP A 61 1.28 20.52 8.84
C ASP A 61 2.66 21.11 9.16
N ARG A 62 3.71 20.46 8.60
CA ARG A 62 5.10 20.83 8.88
C ARG A 62 5.52 22.13 8.20
N ASP A 63 4.83 22.56 7.16
CA ASP A 63 5.08 23.85 6.50
C ASP A 63 4.68 25.01 7.44
N LEU A 64 3.66 24.79 8.28
CA LEU A 64 3.17 25.79 9.21
C LEU A 64 3.89 25.82 10.58
N ARG A 65 4.75 24.84 10.88
CA ARG A 65 5.38 24.69 12.20
C ARG A 65 6.10 25.97 12.67
N ASN A 66 6.96 26.52 11.81
CA ASN A 66 7.77 27.68 12.17
C ASN A 66 6.92 28.92 12.44
N GLU A 67 5.90 29.16 11.63
CA GLU A 67 5.01 30.31 11.79
C GLU A 67 4.19 30.18 13.07
N ARG A 68 3.59 29.03 13.31
CA ARG A 68 2.81 28.77 14.53
C ARG A 68 3.67 28.83 15.78
N SER A 69 4.92 28.33 15.71
CA SER A 69 5.86 28.41 16.84
C SER A 69 6.20 29.87 17.19
N LYS A 70 6.42 30.76 16.20
CA LYS A 70 6.62 32.20 16.44
C LYS A 70 5.41 32.85 17.12
N GLN A 71 4.22 32.40 16.77
CA GLN A 71 2.96 32.89 17.36
C GLN A 71 2.62 32.21 18.70
N LYS A 72 3.46 31.32 19.24
CA LYS A 72 3.25 30.52 20.45
C LYS A 72 1.97 29.67 20.40
N LEU A 73 1.57 29.22 19.21
CA LEU A 73 0.46 28.31 18.98
C LEU A 73 0.95 26.87 18.95
N GLU A 74 0.09 25.93 19.32
CA GLU A 74 0.37 24.49 19.11
C GLU A 74 0.56 24.17 17.61
N PRO A 75 1.27 23.10 17.23
CA PRO A 75 1.32 22.64 15.85
C PRO A 75 -0.07 22.51 15.23
N ALA A 76 -0.16 22.65 13.90
CA ALA A 76 -1.43 22.46 13.19
C ALA A 76 -1.78 20.97 13.14
N TYR A 77 -2.21 20.43 14.31
CA TYR A 77 -2.55 19.02 14.45
C TYR A 77 -3.73 18.65 13.57
N GLN A 78 -3.57 17.53 12.88
CA GLN A 78 -4.56 16.92 12.02
C GLN A 78 -4.40 15.40 12.03
N PHE A 79 -5.38 14.69 11.51
CA PHE A 79 -5.35 13.25 11.44
C PHE A 79 -5.43 12.79 10.00
N MET A 80 -4.61 11.80 9.66
CA MET A 80 -4.81 10.97 8.49
C MET A 80 -5.79 9.86 8.86
N VAL A 81 -6.86 9.72 8.08
CA VAL A 81 -7.81 8.61 8.17
C VAL A 81 -7.65 7.72 6.95
N ARG A 82 -7.46 6.42 7.17
CA ARG A 82 -7.38 5.42 6.09
C ARG A 82 -8.60 4.53 6.12
N VAL A 83 -9.22 4.35 4.94
CA VAL A 83 -10.40 3.54 4.77
C VAL A 83 -10.07 2.34 3.92
N ARG A 84 -10.40 1.15 4.39
CA ARG A 84 -10.13 -0.12 3.71
C ARG A 84 -11.17 -0.39 2.61
N ALA A 85 -10.69 -1.00 1.54
CA ALA A 85 -11.51 -1.61 0.50
C ALA A 85 -10.79 -2.89 0.05
N ALA A 86 -11.27 -4.05 0.44
CA ALA A 86 -10.67 -5.34 0.07
C ALA A 86 -10.60 -5.45 -1.46
N GLY A 87 -9.41 -5.80 -2.00
CA GLY A 87 -9.18 -5.82 -3.45
C GLY A 87 -9.37 -4.46 -4.16
N GLY A 88 -9.55 -3.37 -3.42
CA GLY A 88 -9.72 -2.03 -3.97
C GLY A 88 -11.09 -1.72 -4.56
N VAL A 89 -12.07 -2.60 -4.46
CA VAL A 89 -13.39 -2.45 -5.10
C VAL A 89 -14.36 -1.73 -4.18
N VAL A 90 -15.03 -0.69 -4.72
CA VAL A 90 -16.06 0.08 -4.01
C VAL A 90 -17.24 0.39 -4.93
N SER A 91 -18.43 0.56 -4.36
CA SER A 91 -19.62 0.96 -5.12
C SER A 91 -19.61 2.46 -5.44
N PRO A 92 -20.44 2.90 -6.41
CA PRO A 92 -20.63 4.33 -6.67
C PRO A 92 -21.14 5.12 -5.44
N GLU A 93 -21.99 4.52 -4.63
CA GLU A 93 -22.52 5.13 -3.40
C GLU A 93 -21.41 5.31 -2.36
N GLN A 94 -20.52 4.31 -2.21
CA GLN A 94 -19.35 4.40 -1.35
C GLN A 94 -18.38 5.50 -1.83
N TRP A 95 -18.19 5.63 -3.14
CA TRP A 95 -17.39 6.72 -3.70
C TRP A 95 -17.99 8.10 -3.37
N LEU A 96 -19.30 8.29 -3.57
CA LEU A 96 -20.00 9.54 -3.25
C LEU A 96 -19.93 9.87 -1.76
N MET A 97 -19.99 8.87 -0.88
CA MET A 97 -19.80 9.08 0.55
C MET A 97 -18.38 9.54 0.87
N MET A 98 -17.36 8.90 0.30
CA MET A 98 -15.96 9.31 0.50
C MET A 98 -15.69 10.71 -0.02
N ASP A 99 -16.28 11.09 -1.16
CA ASP A 99 -16.22 12.44 -1.71
C ASP A 99 -16.85 13.46 -0.74
N ARG A 100 -18.05 13.20 -0.23
CA ARG A 100 -18.73 14.04 0.75
C ARG A 100 -17.89 14.22 2.03
N ILE A 101 -17.38 13.13 2.61
CA ILE A 101 -16.56 13.17 3.81
C ILE A 101 -15.29 14.00 3.58
N ALA A 102 -14.66 13.84 2.42
CA ALA A 102 -13.45 14.58 2.06
C ALA A 102 -13.72 16.10 2.01
N GLN A 103 -14.85 16.51 1.41
CA GLN A 103 -15.24 17.91 1.29
C GLN A 103 -15.65 18.53 2.65
N GLN A 104 -16.34 17.77 3.48
CA GLN A 104 -16.96 18.29 4.68
C GLN A 104 -16.02 18.28 5.90
N TYR A 105 -15.18 17.26 6.05
CA TYR A 105 -14.42 17.02 7.28
C TYR A 105 -12.92 16.91 7.10
N ALA A 106 -12.43 16.82 5.87
CA ALA A 106 -11.01 16.71 5.55
C ALA A 106 -10.52 17.94 4.76
N ASN A 107 -9.42 17.83 4.06
CA ASN A 107 -8.85 18.93 3.27
C ASN A 107 -9.44 19.09 1.85
N GLY A 108 -10.63 18.55 1.60
CA GLY A 108 -11.31 18.62 0.30
C GLY A 108 -10.76 17.67 -0.76
N THR A 109 -9.85 16.76 -0.41
CA THR A 109 -9.24 15.84 -1.37
C THR A 109 -9.31 14.39 -0.90
N ILE A 110 -9.32 13.45 -1.85
CA ILE A 110 -9.17 12.02 -1.59
C ILE A 110 -7.79 11.59 -2.09
N ARG A 111 -7.15 10.66 -1.39
CA ARG A 111 -5.95 10.02 -1.91
C ARG A 111 -6.14 8.52 -2.05
N LEU A 112 -5.88 8.00 -3.26
CA LEU A 112 -5.79 6.58 -3.55
C LEU A 112 -4.39 6.10 -3.17
N THR A 113 -4.31 4.99 -2.43
CA THR A 113 -3.03 4.52 -1.91
C THR A 113 -2.45 3.38 -2.71
N THR A 114 -1.15 3.16 -2.57
CA THR A 114 -0.44 1.99 -3.10
C THR A 114 -0.92 0.65 -2.52
N ARG A 115 -1.96 0.67 -1.66
CA ARG A 115 -2.58 -0.52 -1.05
C ARG A 115 -4.09 -0.51 -1.24
N GLN A 116 -4.57 0.04 -2.35
CA GLN A 116 -5.98 0.01 -2.74
C GLN A 116 -6.91 0.46 -1.60
N SER A 117 -6.55 1.54 -0.92
CA SER A 117 -7.30 2.11 0.19
C SER A 117 -7.46 3.61 -0.04
N PHE A 118 -8.47 4.22 0.56
CA PHE A 118 -8.57 5.67 0.62
C PHE A 118 -7.74 6.23 1.77
N GLN A 119 -7.24 7.44 1.58
CA GLN A 119 -6.74 8.30 2.64
C GLN A 119 -7.42 9.67 2.59
N LEU A 120 -7.82 10.13 3.76
CA LEU A 120 -8.24 11.50 4.02
C LEU A 120 -7.16 12.18 4.86
N HIS A 121 -6.86 13.43 4.55
CA HIS A 121 -5.91 14.26 5.28
C HIS A 121 -6.59 15.54 5.75
N GLY A 122 -6.07 16.15 6.80
CA GLY A 122 -6.65 17.39 7.33
C GLY A 122 -7.86 17.21 8.25
N VAL A 123 -8.20 15.98 8.63
CA VAL A 123 -9.27 15.74 9.60
C VAL A 123 -8.82 16.23 10.97
N ILE A 124 -9.60 17.10 11.61
CA ILE A 124 -9.31 17.58 12.97
C ILE A 124 -9.87 16.61 14.02
N LYS A 125 -9.28 16.59 15.21
CA LYS A 125 -9.64 15.67 16.30
C LYS A 125 -11.15 15.60 16.55
N TRP A 126 -11.80 16.74 16.55
CA TRP A 126 -13.23 16.86 16.88
C TRP A 126 -14.18 16.33 15.78
N ASN A 127 -13.68 16.12 14.58
CA ASN A 127 -14.44 15.54 13.47
C ASN A 127 -14.22 14.00 13.35
N MET A 128 -13.27 13.44 14.10
CA MET A 128 -12.88 12.05 13.95
C MET A 128 -14.04 11.07 14.12
N LYS A 129 -14.85 11.27 15.19
CA LYS A 129 -16.01 10.42 15.46
C LYS A 129 -17.01 10.44 14.29
N GLN A 130 -17.32 11.63 13.78
CA GLN A 130 -18.27 11.79 12.67
C GLN A 130 -17.74 11.15 11.39
N VAL A 131 -16.46 11.36 11.06
CA VAL A 131 -15.81 10.74 9.90
C VAL A 131 -15.89 9.21 9.96
N ILE A 132 -15.55 8.61 11.10
CA ILE A 132 -15.59 7.16 11.27
C ILE A 132 -17.04 6.64 11.17
N LYS A 133 -18.00 7.33 11.78
CA LYS A 133 -19.41 6.99 11.72
C LYS A 133 -19.89 6.95 10.24
N GLU A 134 -19.65 8.00 9.47
CA GLU A 134 -20.06 8.07 8.07
C GLU A 134 -19.36 7.04 7.18
N VAL A 135 -18.09 6.73 7.45
CA VAL A 135 -17.39 5.62 6.79
C VAL A 135 -18.10 4.29 7.05
N ASN A 136 -18.51 4.02 8.29
CA ASN A 136 -19.24 2.80 8.64
C ASN A 136 -20.67 2.77 8.05
N GLU A 137 -21.36 3.89 7.98
CA GLU A 137 -22.66 4.03 7.31
C GLU A 137 -22.57 3.67 5.82
N ALA A 138 -21.41 3.93 5.18
CA ALA A 138 -21.14 3.51 3.81
C ALA A 138 -20.74 2.02 3.70
N LEU A 139 -20.81 1.23 4.77
CA LEU A 139 -20.36 -0.17 4.82
C LEU A 139 -18.86 -0.31 4.46
N LEU A 140 -18.07 0.71 4.77
CA LEU A 140 -16.62 0.70 4.73
C LEU A 140 -16.07 0.67 6.16
N SER A 141 -14.77 0.43 6.31
CA SER A 141 -14.16 0.36 7.64
C SER A 141 -12.77 1.00 7.66
N THR A 142 -12.45 1.62 8.79
CA THR A 142 -11.09 2.09 9.07
C THR A 142 -10.32 1.11 9.97
N LEU A 143 -11.00 0.15 10.62
CA LEU A 143 -10.38 -0.83 11.49
C LEU A 143 -9.30 -1.63 10.73
N ALA A 144 -8.15 -1.83 11.33
CA ALA A 144 -6.99 -2.52 10.73
C ALA A 144 -6.42 -1.89 9.44
N ALA A 145 -6.88 -0.71 9.04
CA ALA A 145 -6.26 0.01 7.92
C ALA A 145 -4.82 0.46 8.23
N CYS A 146 -4.46 0.56 9.51
CA CYS A 146 -3.12 0.82 10.03
C CYS A 146 -2.80 -0.12 11.22
N GLY A 147 -1.69 0.10 11.96
CA GLY A 147 -1.33 -0.69 13.14
C GLY A 147 -0.53 -1.97 12.84
N ASP A 148 -0.28 -2.73 13.88
CA ASP A 148 0.47 -3.99 13.85
C ASP A 148 -0.52 -5.18 13.72
N VAL A 149 -1.11 -5.27 12.56
CA VAL A 149 -2.22 -6.14 12.20
C VAL A 149 -2.14 -6.43 10.69
N ASN A 150 -2.90 -7.40 10.18
CA ASN A 150 -3.08 -7.56 8.74
C ASN A 150 -3.76 -6.31 8.16
N ARG A 151 -3.19 -5.79 7.08
CA ARG A 151 -3.67 -4.59 6.38
C ARG A 151 -4.67 -4.95 5.30
N ASN A 152 -5.18 -3.93 4.59
CA ASN A 152 -6.03 -4.16 3.44
C ASN A 152 -5.43 -5.24 2.52
N VAL A 153 -6.19 -6.28 2.20
CA VAL A 153 -5.80 -7.32 1.25
C VAL A 153 -5.93 -6.77 -0.15
N MET A 154 -4.86 -6.86 -0.93
CA MET A 154 -4.82 -6.38 -2.31
C MET A 154 -5.13 -7.51 -3.28
N SER A 155 -5.76 -7.18 -4.39
CA SER A 155 -5.84 -8.06 -5.55
C SER A 155 -5.65 -7.26 -6.83
N ASN A 156 -5.26 -7.94 -7.91
CA ASN A 156 -5.12 -7.32 -9.21
C ASN A 156 -6.49 -6.81 -9.69
N PRO A 157 -6.69 -5.50 -9.92
CA PRO A 157 -7.97 -4.95 -10.34
C PRO A 157 -8.13 -4.88 -11.86
N ASN A 158 -7.05 -5.07 -12.62
CA ASN A 158 -7.04 -4.92 -14.06
C ASN A 158 -7.86 -6.01 -14.76
N PRO A 159 -8.66 -5.66 -15.78
CA PRO A 159 -9.67 -6.56 -16.34
C PRO A 159 -9.16 -7.42 -17.51
N TYR A 160 -7.92 -7.88 -17.46
CA TYR A 160 -7.37 -8.72 -18.53
C TYR A 160 -8.13 -10.02 -18.74
N VAL A 161 -8.43 -10.70 -17.64
CA VAL A 161 -9.18 -11.95 -17.58
C VAL A 161 -10.28 -11.73 -16.55
N SER A 162 -11.30 -10.96 -16.91
CA SER A 162 -12.31 -10.45 -15.98
C SER A 162 -12.99 -11.53 -15.11
N GLU A 163 -13.19 -12.74 -15.64
CA GLU A 163 -13.76 -13.87 -14.88
C GLU A 163 -12.81 -14.34 -13.76
N ILE A 164 -11.51 -14.39 -14.03
CA ILE A 164 -10.52 -14.74 -13.02
C ILE A 164 -10.37 -13.62 -11.98
N HIS A 165 -10.43 -12.34 -12.40
CA HIS A 165 -10.39 -11.22 -11.47
C HIS A 165 -11.56 -11.23 -10.50
N GLU A 166 -12.77 -11.57 -10.93
CA GLU A 166 -13.94 -11.72 -10.07
C GLU A 166 -13.74 -12.86 -9.04
N GLN A 167 -13.25 -14.03 -9.48
CA GLN A 167 -12.96 -15.15 -8.60
C GLN A 167 -11.87 -14.79 -7.57
N VAL A 168 -10.79 -14.14 -8.01
CA VAL A 168 -9.69 -13.69 -7.13
C VAL A 168 -10.17 -12.62 -6.14
N TYR A 169 -11.02 -11.70 -6.58
CA TYR A 169 -11.60 -10.70 -5.70
C TYR A 169 -12.44 -11.30 -4.57
N GLU A 170 -13.23 -12.34 -4.87
CA GLU A 170 -13.99 -13.05 -3.84
C GLU A 170 -13.05 -13.67 -2.77
N TRP A 171 -11.93 -14.22 -3.17
CA TRP A 171 -10.92 -14.74 -2.21
C TRP A 171 -10.23 -13.63 -1.43
N ALA A 172 -9.94 -12.50 -2.05
CA ALA A 172 -9.39 -11.34 -1.35
C ALA A 172 -10.34 -10.83 -0.25
N LYS A 173 -11.66 -10.81 -0.52
CA LYS A 173 -12.69 -10.48 0.47
C LYS A 173 -12.74 -11.49 1.62
N LYS A 174 -12.75 -12.79 1.30
CA LYS A 174 -12.78 -13.86 2.30
C LYS A 174 -11.57 -13.79 3.23
N ILE A 175 -10.35 -13.63 2.70
CA ILE A 175 -9.13 -13.48 3.49
C ILE A 175 -9.22 -12.21 4.35
N SER A 176 -9.65 -11.08 3.76
CA SER A 176 -9.76 -9.81 4.48
C SER A 176 -10.73 -9.92 5.65
N HIS A 177 -11.91 -10.46 5.42
CA HIS A 177 -12.93 -10.61 6.45
C HIS A 177 -12.53 -11.61 7.55
N HIS A 178 -11.91 -12.73 7.16
CA HIS A 178 -11.43 -13.72 8.12
C HIS A 178 -10.37 -13.16 9.08
N LEU A 179 -9.48 -12.30 8.54
CA LEU A 179 -8.39 -11.68 9.29
C LEU A 179 -8.77 -10.31 9.90
N ASP A 180 -10.04 -9.95 9.94
CA ASP A 180 -10.47 -8.74 10.64
C ASP A 180 -10.31 -8.91 12.16
N PRO A 181 -9.77 -7.90 12.85
CA PRO A 181 -9.75 -7.91 14.31
C PRO A 181 -11.15 -8.02 14.90
N ARG A 182 -11.27 -8.74 16.01
CA ARG A 182 -12.55 -8.95 16.69
C ARG A 182 -12.72 -8.09 17.93
N THR A 183 -11.83 -7.10 18.13
CA THR A 183 -11.95 -6.14 19.22
C THR A 183 -13.27 -5.39 19.19
N ARG A 184 -13.91 -5.26 20.34
CA ARG A 184 -15.10 -4.41 20.51
C ARG A 184 -14.74 -2.94 20.67
N ALA A 185 -13.48 -2.63 21.02
CA ALA A 185 -13.00 -1.27 21.26
C ALA A 185 -13.30 -0.30 20.10
N TYR A 186 -13.26 -0.78 18.85
CA TYR A 186 -13.57 0.06 17.69
C TYR A 186 -15.00 0.62 17.75
N HIS A 187 -15.98 -0.21 18.04
CA HIS A 187 -17.39 0.21 18.13
C HIS A 187 -17.65 1.09 19.35
N GLU A 188 -17.05 0.77 20.51
CA GLU A 188 -17.18 1.58 21.72
C GLU A 188 -16.64 3.01 21.56
N ILE A 189 -15.52 3.15 20.86
CA ILE A 189 -14.88 4.44 20.63
C ILE A 189 -15.65 5.27 19.59
N TRP A 190 -16.22 4.64 18.57
CA TRP A 190 -16.70 5.34 17.38
C TRP A 190 -18.21 5.36 17.19
N LEU A 191 -18.98 4.46 17.82
CA LEU A 191 -20.42 4.34 17.57
C LEU A 191 -21.33 4.72 18.74
N ASP A 192 -20.90 4.62 20.00
CA ASP A 192 -21.77 4.83 21.15
C ASP A 192 -21.63 6.19 21.82
N GLU A 193 -22.75 6.94 21.89
CA GLU A 193 -22.90 8.12 22.75
C GLU A 193 -23.55 7.79 24.10
N GLU A 194 -24.31 6.70 24.21
CA GLU A 194 -24.87 6.20 25.45
C GLU A 194 -24.52 4.71 25.64
N LYS A 195 -23.88 4.39 26.74
CA LYS A 195 -23.62 3.01 27.18
C LYS A 195 -24.93 2.36 27.65
N VAL A 196 -25.68 1.81 26.73
CA VAL A 196 -26.90 1.05 27.06
C VAL A 196 -26.59 -0.40 27.43
N VAL A 197 -25.46 -0.94 26.97
CA VAL A 197 -24.91 -2.26 27.34
C VAL A 197 -23.43 -2.08 27.60
N ASP A 198 -22.95 -2.50 28.78
CA ASP A 198 -21.51 -2.54 29.02
C ASP A 198 -20.91 -3.61 28.10
N SER A 199 -20.20 -3.19 27.04
CA SER A 199 -19.55 -4.10 26.11
C SER A 199 -18.45 -4.97 26.79
N ARG A 200 -18.19 -4.73 28.08
CA ARG A 200 -17.38 -5.55 28.97
C ARG A 200 -18.13 -6.78 29.52
N ASP A 201 -19.42 -6.92 29.25
CA ASP A 201 -20.19 -8.11 29.59
C ASP A 201 -19.78 -9.27 28.67
N GLY A 202 -18.81 -10.06 29.12
CA GLY A 202 -18.19 -11.20 28.46
C GLY A 202 -16.69 -11.02 28.20
N GLU A 203 -15.95 -12.13 28.15
CA GLU A 203 -14.51 -12.11 27.79
C GLU A 203 -14.31 -11.58 26.38
N GLU A 204 -13.43 -10.60 26.22
CA GLU A 204 -12.98 -10.16 24.91
C GLU A 204 -12.12 -11.24 24.26
N GLN A 205 -12.51 -11.69 23.08
CA GLN A 205 -11.79 -12.75 22.37
C GLN A 205 -11.18 -12.18 21.08
N GLU A 206 -9.86 -12.30 20.97
CA GLU A 206 -9.10 -12.00 19.75
C GLU A 206 -8.34 -13.27 19.30
N PRO A 207 -9.03 -14.20 18.63
CA PRO A 207 -8.48 -15.57 18.44
C PRO A 207 -7.27 -15.62 17.52
N ILE A 208 -7.17 -14.71 16.53
CA ILE A 208 -6.06 -14.71 15.57
C ILE A 208 -4.87 -13.93 16.11
N TYR A 209 -5.11 -12.72 16.62
CA TYR A 209 -4.03 -11.81 17.00
C TYR A 209 -3.63 -11.88 18.47
N GLY A 210 -4.51 -12.38 19.35
CA GLY A 210 -4.33 -12.28 20.79
C GLY A 210 -4.34 -10.83 21.30
N PRO A 211 -4.16 -10.62 22.62
CA PRO A 211 -4.34 -9.31 23.25
C PRO A 211 -3.29 -8.26 22.84
N VAL A 212 -2.13 -8.68 22.33
CA VAL A 212 -1.02 -7.78 21.95
C VAL A 212 -0.81 -7.65 20.45
N TYR A 213 -1.65 -8.27 19.64
CA TYR A 213 -1.58 -8.23 18.18
C TYR A 213 -0.22 -8.69 17.62
N LEU A 214 0.11 -8.27 16.38
CA LEU A 214 1.36 -8.66 15.74
C LEU A 214 2.54 -7.79 16.22
N PRO A 215 3.78 -8.29 16.13
CA PRO A 215 4.97 -7.46 16.36
C PRO A 215 5.07 -6.29 15.39
N ARG A 216 4.56 -6.45 14.17
CA ARG A 216 4.58 -5.43 13.12
C ARG A 216 3.44 -5.65 12.12
N LYS A 217 3.14 -4.60 11.30
CA LYS A 217 2.17 -4.68 10.19
C LYS A 217 2.42 -5.88 9.30
N PHE A 218 1.35 -6.53 8.86
CA PHE A 218 1.35 -7.64 7.92
C PHE A 218 0.59 -7.26 6.65
N LYS A 219 1.02 -7.74 5.50
CA LYS A 219 0.49 -7.35 4.19
C LYS A 219 0.27 -8.56 3.31
N ILE A 220 -0.92 -8.65 2.72
CA ILE A 220 -1.30 -9.72 1.78
C ILE A 220 -1.67 -9.10 0.44
N GLY A 221 -1.26 -9.75 -0.66
CA GLY A 221 -1.62 -9.36 -2.02
C GLY A 221 -1.75 -10.56 -2.94
N ILE A 222 -2.68 -10.48 -3.89
CA ILE A 222 -2.97 -11.53 -4.86
C ILE A 222 -2.74 -10.99 -6.26
N ALA A 223 -1.77 -11.56 -6.98
CA ALA A 223 -1.48 -11.24 -8.39
C ALA A 223 -2.23 -12.19 -9.32
N VAL A 224 -2.65 -11.68 -10.47
CA VAL A 224 -3.22 -12.46 -11.57
C VAL A 224 -2.31 -12.35 -12.78
N PRO A 225 -1.49 -13.38 -13.09
CA PRO A 225 -0.65 -13.35 -14.28
C PRO A 225 -1.46 -13.07 -15.57
N PRO A 226 -0.88 -12.37 -16.55
CA PRO A 226 0.53 -12.01 -16.68
C PRO A 226 0.94 -10.71 -15.95
N SER A 227 0.03 -10.04 -15.24
CA SER A 227 0.33 -8.77 -14.58
C SER A 227 0.72 -8.96 -13.11
N ASN A 228 1.80 -8.26 -12.69
CA ASN A 228 2.23 -8.15 -11.29
C ASN A 228 2.01 -6.73 -10.74
N ASP A 229 0.91 -6.09 -11.06
CA ASP A 229 0.58 -4.73 -10.62
C ASP A 229 0.48 -4.56 -9.09
N VAL A 230 0.18 -5.64 -8.36
CA VAL A 230 0.20 -5.65 -6.88
C VAL A 230 1.61 -5.73 -6.28
N ASP A 231 2.66 -5.87 -7.09
CA ASP A 231 4.03 -6.17 -6.63
C ASP A 231 4.02 -7.32 -5.61
N VAL A 232 3.56 -8.50 -6.02
CA VAL A 232 3.29 -9.65 -5.13
C VAL A 232 4.50 -10.03 -4.29
N PHE A 233 5.71 -9.89 -4.83
CA PHE A 233 6.96 -10.17 -4.11
C PHE A 233 7.32 -9.13 -3.04
N SER A 234 6.57 -8.01 -2.95
CA SER A 234 6.72 -7.02 -1.87
C SER A 234 5.85 -7.30 -0.64
N GLN A 235 5.02 -8.32 -0.70
CA GLN A 235 4.06 -8.65 0.35
C GLN A 235 4.68 -9.58 1.41
N ASP A 236 4.23 -9.47 2.65
CA ASP A 236 4.60 -10.44 3.70
C ASP A 236 4.09 -11.83 3.30
N LEU A 237 2.88 -11.90 2.71
CA LEU A 237 2.29 -13.08 2.08
C LEU A 237 1.72 -12.71 0.72
N GLY A 238 2.21 -13.31 -0.34
CA GLY A 238 1.75 -13.16 -1.70
C GLY A 238 1.04 -14.42 -2.20
N PHE A 239 -0.02 -14.23 -2.97
CA PHE A 239 -0.67 -15.30 -3.71
C PHE A 239 -0.59 -14.99 -5.20
N ILE A 240 -0.19 -15.96 -6.02
CA ILE A 240 -0.12 -15.85 -7.48
C ILE A 240 -1.17 -16.78 -8.06
N ALA A 241 -2.21 -16.22 -8.67
CA ALA A 241 -3.31 -16.99 -9.21
C ALA A 241 -2.84 -17.90 -10.36
N ILE A 242 -3.21 -19.16 -10.27
CA ILE A 242 -2.98 -20.16 -11.34
C ILE A 242 -4.35 -20.49 -11.93
N HIS A 243 -4.52 -20.27 -13.23
CA HIS A 243 -5.79 -20.46 -13.91
C HIS A 243 -5.64 -21.08 -15.27
N GLU A 244 -6.68 -21.74 -15.73
CA GLU A 244 -6.78 -22.33 -17.06
C GLU A 244 -8.21 -22.15 -17.58
N LYS A 245 -8.35 -21.70 -18.84
CA LYS A 245 -9.64 -21.61 -19.56
C LYS A 245 -10.76 -20.91 -18.75
N GLY A 246 -10.46 -19.78 -18.11
CA GLY A 246 -11.43 -19.00 -17.32
C GLY A 246 -11.75 -19.58 -15.93
N ARG A 247 -11.07 -20.65 -15.51
CA ARG A 247 -11.24 -21.29 -14.20
C ARG A 247 -9.99 -21.07 -13.34
N LEU A 248 -10.19 -20.59 -12.13
CA LEU A 248 -9.16 -20.52 -11.11
C LEU A 248 -8.88 -21.94 -10.58
N LEU A 249 -7.62 -22.37 -10.68
CA LEU A 249 -7.16 -23.67 -10.17
C LEU A 249 -6.67 -23.57 -8.71
N GLY A 250 -6.10 -22.43 -8.33
CA GLY A 250 -5.55 -22.16 -7.02
C GLY A 250 -4.49 -21.07 -7.06
N PHE A 251 -3.57 -21.11 -6.10
CA PHE A 251 -2.57 -20.06 -5.94
C PHE A 251 -1.19 -20.63 -5.59
N ASN A 252 -0.14 -20.14 -6.22
CA ASN A 252 1.18 -20.26 -5.63
C ASN A 252 1.30 -19.31 -4.43
N VAL A 253 1.98 -19.78 -3.41
CA VAL A 253 2.20 -19.05 -2.15
C VAL A 253 3.61 -18.49 -2.11
N ALA A 254 3.74 -17.18 -1.90
CA ALA A 254 5.01 -16.48 -1.76
C ALA A 254 5.10 -15.80 -0.40
N VAL A 255 6.23 -15.89 0.30
CA VAL A 255 6.36 -15.45 1.69
C VAL A 255 7.63 -14.63 1.94
N GLY A 256 7.57 -13.70 2.88
CA GLY A 256 8.73 -12.98 3.41
C GLY A 256 9.14 -11.75 2.63
N GLY A 257 8.25 -11.15 1.82
CA GLY A 257 8.52 -9.87 1.15
C GLY A 257 8.35 -8.65 2.05
N GLY A 258 9.01 -7.55 1.68
CA GLY A 258 8.83 -6.27 2.37
C GLY A 258 9.86 -5.22 2.00
N MET A 259 9.40 -4.02 1.59
CA MET A 259 10.26 -2.98 1.00
C MET A 259 10.79 -1.93 2.00
N GLY A 260 10.31 -1.92 3.25
CA GLY A 260 10.72 -0.90 4.22
C GLY A 260 12.07 -1.16 4.85
N MET A 261 12.84 -0.06 5.03
CA MET A 261 14.12 -0.02 5.74
C MET A 261 14.07 1.07 6.81
N THR A 262 15.09 1.15 7.66
CA THR A 262 15.35 2.24 8.60
C THR A 262 16.55 3.05 8.11
N HIS A 263 16.43 4.37 8.15
CA HIS A 263 17.51 5.25 7.74
C HIS A 263 18.78 5.00 8.57
N GLY A 264 19.92 4.84 7.87
CA GLY A 264 21.24 4.65 8.49
C GLY A 264 21.43 3.30 9.21
N ASP A 265 20.54 2.34 8.99
CA ASP A 265 20.61 1.03 9.62
C ASP A 265 20.71 -0.08 8.55
N PRO A 266 21.93 -0.53 8.21
CA PRO A 266 22.15 -1.55 7.18
C PRO A 266 21.66 -2.95 7.57
N GLN A 267 21.31 -3.19 8.85
CA GLN A 267 20.67 -4.43 9.27
C GLN A 267 19.21 -4.50 8.80
N THR A 268 18.66 -3.39 8.30
CA THR A 268 17.33 -3.32 7.71
C THR A 268 17.42 -3.16 6.19
N TYR A 269 16.75 -4.02 5.45
CA TYR A 269 16.83 -4.10 3.99
C TYR A 269 15.46 -4.44 3.36
N PRO A 270 15.21 -4.10 2.09
CA PRO A 270 14.08 -4.63 1.34
C PRO A 270 14.30 -6.10 1.02
N GLN A 271 13.23 -6.91 0.99
CA GLN A 271 13.32 -8.33 0.66
C GLN A 271 12.19 -8.72 -0.29
N LEU A 272 12.49 -9.60 -1.24
CA LEU A 272 11.52 -10.25 -2.13
C LEU A 272 10.91 -11.47 -1.44
N ALA A 273 9.61 -11.68 -1.62
CA ALA A 273 8.94 -12.90 -1.21
C ALA A 273 9.44 -14.11 -2.05
N ARG A 274 9.54 -15.25 -1.40
CA ARG A 274 9.98 -16.54 -1.99
C ARG A 274 8.79 -17.45 -2.18
N VAL A 275 8.62 -18.00 -3.38
CA VAL A 275 7.55 -18.97 -3.67
C VAL A 275 7.88 -20.32 -3.01
N ILE A 276 6.91 -20.85 -2.25
CA ILE A 276 7.10 -22.04 -1.40
C ILE A 276 6.21 -23.23 -1.78
N GLY A 277 5.23 -23.07 -2.63
CA GLY A 277 4.33 -24.14 -3.03
C GLY A 277 3.02 -23.62 -3.63
N PHE A 278 2.08 -24.55 -3.84
CA PHE A 278 0.76 -24.29 -4.41
C PHE A 278 -0.34 -24.79 -3.47
N VAL A 279 -1.49 -24.10 -3.49
CA VAL A 279 -2.71 -24.43 -2.72
C VAL A 279 -3.96 -24.28 -3.57
N THR A 280 -5.01 -25.06 -3.28
CA THR A 280 -6.33 -24.86 -3.88
C THR A 280 -6.99 -23.58 -3.32
N PRO A 281 -8.03 -23.05 -3.99
CA PRO A 281 -8.71 -21.86 -3.51
C PRO A 281 -9.24 -22.01 -2.07
N GLU A 282 -9.77 -23.16 -1.71
CA GLU A 282 -10.37 -23.46 -0.41
C GLU A 282 -9.35 -23.43 0.74
N GLN A 283 -8.08 -23.67 0.43
CA GLN A 283 -6.96 -23.73 1.41
C GLN A 283 -6.36 -22.35 1.70
N VAL A 284 -6.67 -21.33 0.89
CA VAL A 284 -5.97 -20.03 0.92
C VAL A 284 -6.18 -19.27 2.22
N VAL A 285 -7.37 -19.38 2.82
CA VAL A 285 -7.70 -18.69 4.09
C VAL A 285 -6.93 -19.31 5.25
N ASP A 286 -6.83 -20.63 5.31
CA ASP A 286 -6.05 -21.34 6.34
C ASP A 286 -4.57 -20.98 6.25
N VAL A 287 -4.01 -20.97 5.06
CA VAL A 287 -2.61 -20.54 4.84
C VAL A 287 -2.41 -19.11 5.32
N ALA A 288 -3.34 -18.20 5.03
CA ALA A 288 -3.25 -16.81 5.46
C ALA A 288 -3.28 -16.69 6.99
N GLU A 289 -4.20 -17.39 7.67
CA GLU A 289 -4.29 -17.39 9.14
C GLU A 289 -3.03 -17.98 9.79
N LYS A 290 -2.60 -19.16 9.33
CA LYS A 290 -1.44 -19.83 9.95
C LYS A 290 -0.16 -19.02 9.73
N THR A 291 0.02 -18.39 8.58
CA THR A 291 1.16 -17.49 8.33
C THR A 291 1.13 -16.27 9.27
N VAL A 292 -0.04 -15.66 9.46
CA VAL A 292 -0.21 -14.52 10.40
C VAL A 292 0.08 -14.95 11.83
N THR A 293 -0.40 -16.12 12.25
CA THR A 293 -0.16 -16.64 13.62
C THR A 293 1.29 -17.04 13.85
N ILE A 294 2.02 -17.52 12.82
CA ILE A 294 3.47 -17.73 12.91
C ILE A 294 4.18 -16.38 13.19
N GLN A 295 3.84 -15.33 12.47
CA GLN A 295 4.41 -13.99 12.73
C GLN A 295 4.04 -13.46 14.12
N ARG A 296 2.83 -13.73 14.61
CA ARG A 296 2.40 -13.36 15.95
C ARG A 296 3.28 -14.01 17.03
N ASP A 297 3.56 -15.29 16.88
CA ASP A 297 4.20 -16.13 17.90
C ASP A 297 5.74 -16.04 17.86
N TYR A 298 6.32 -15.89 16.68
CA TYR A 298 7.76 -15.96 16.47
C TYR A 298 8.44 -14.65 16.02
N GLY A 299 7.67 -13.61 15.69
CA GLY A 299 8.22 -12.32 15.28
C GLY A 299 8.88 -11.58 16.44
N ASP A 300 9.95 -10.84 16.15
CA ASP A 300 10.69 -10.07 17.16
C ASP A 300 9.81 -8.96 17.77
N ARG A 301 9.67 -9.00 19.10
CA ARG A 301 8.94 -7.99 19.89
C ARG A 301 9.85 -7.05 20.66
N SER A 302 11.14 -7.32 20.69
CA SER A 302 12.15 -6.53 21.40
C SER A 302 12.72 -5.43 20.51
N VAL A 303 13.13 -5.76 19.28
CA VAL A 303 13.73 -4.83 18.34
C VAL A 303 12.72 -4.45 17.24
N ARG A 304 11.95 -3.38 17.48
CA ARG A 304 10.87 -2.97 16.55
C ARG A 304 11.32 -2.73 15.10
N LYS A 305 12.57 -2.35 14.87
CA LYS A 305 13.13 -2.17 13.53
C LYS A 305 13.28 -3.50 12.78
N HIS A 306 13.46 -4.59 13.53
CA HIS A 306 13.64 -5.95 13.03
C HIS A 306 12.37 -6.82 13.14
N ALA A 307 11.23 -6.26 13.52
CA ALA A 307 9.98 -6.97 13.81
C ALA A 307 9.13 -7.35 12.57
N ARG A 308 9.61 -7.11 11.33
CA ARG A 308 8.89 -7.47 10.11
C ARG A 308 9.02 -8.97 9.80
N PHE A 309 7.98 -9.55 9.20
CA PHE A 309 7.91 -10.96 8.86
C PHE A 309 9.09 -11.47 8.02
N LYS A 310 9.61 -10.68 7.11
CA LYS A 310 10.81 -11.02 6.33
C LYS A 310 12.01 -11.40 7.21
N TYR A 311 12.20 -10.68 8.32
CA TYR A 311 13.28 -10.97 9.24
C TYR A 311 13.01 -12.22 10.07
N THR A 312 11.75 -12.48 10.46
CA THR A 312 11.37 -13.73 11.12
C THR A 312 11.75 -14.94 10.26
N ILE A 313 11.55 -14.85 8.93
CA ILE A 313 11.94 -15.92 8.01
C ILE A 313 13.46 -15.94 7.78
N ASP A 314 14.11 -14.80 7.62
CA ASP A 314 15.56 -14.76 7.35
C ASP A 314 16.38 -15.21 8.55
N ASP A 315 15.95 -14.91 9.80
CA ASP A 315 16.61 -15.31 11.04
C ASP A 315 16.45 -16.80 11.34
N ARG A 316 15.30 -17.39 11.01
CA ARG A 316 14.97 -18.78 11.34
C ARG A 316 15.19 -19.75 10.19
N GLY A 317 15.23 -19.24 8.97
CA GLY A 317 15.34 -20.02 7.74
C GLY A 317 13.98 -20.29 7.07
N LEU A 318 14.00 -20.33 5.73
CA LEU A 318 12.79 -20.59 4.94
C LEU A 318 12.24 -22.01 5.16
N GLU A 319 13.12 -23.00 5.26
CA GLU A 319 12.73 -24.40 5.51
C GLU A 319 12.04 -24.55 6.86
N TRP A 320 12.59 -23.94 7.91
CA TRP A 320 11.93 -23.89 9.21
C TRP A 320 10.51 -23.31 9.12
N PHE A 321 10.35 -22.22 8.37
CA PHE A 321 9.03 -21.61 8.19
C PHE A 321 8.05 -22.55 7.47
N ILE A 322 8.51 -23.25 6.43
CA ILE A 322 7.69 -24.23 5.67
C ILE A 322 7.25 -25.37 6.59
N ASP A 323 8.15 -25.91 7.41
CA ASP A 323 7.85 -26.98 8.33
C ASP A 323 6.85 -26.54 9.42
N GLU A 324 7.04 -25.36 10.01
CA GLU A 324 6.12 -24.79 11.00
C GLU A 324 4.73 -24.52 10.38
N LEU A 325 4.68 -24.01 9.14
CA LEU A 325 3.43 -23.82 8.42
C LEU A 325 2.72 -25.15 8.17
N HIS A 326 3.41 -26.18 7.69
CA HIS A 326 2.85 -27.51 7.47
C HIS A 326 2.35 -28.15 8.76
N GLN A 327 3.09 -27.98 9.86
CA GLN A 327 2.67 -28.46 11.18
C GLN A 327 1.35 -27.80 11.63
N ARG A 328 1.21 -26.48 11.45
CA ARG A 328 -0.03 -25.76 11.83
C ARG A 328 -1.21 -26.09 10.93
N LEU A 329 -0.95 -26.32 9.66
CA LEU A 329 -1.98 -26.69 8.68
C LEU A 329 -2.45 -28.15 8.88
N GLY A 330 -1.57 -29.06 9.32
CA GLY A 330 -1.83 -30.49 9.36
C GLY A 330 -1.74 -31.19 7.99
N TRP A 331 -1.33 -30.46 6.96
CA TRP A 331 -1.11 -30.93 5.58
C TRP A 331 0.03 -30.13 4.93
N LYS A 332 0.52 -30.61 3.78
CA LYS A 332 1.63 -29.97 3.05
C LYS A 332 1.14 -29.25 1.79
N LEU A 333 1.78 -28.15 1.46
CA LEU A 333 1.58 -27.47 0.17
C LEU A 333 2.01 -28.40 -0.97
N GLU A 334 1.31 -28.31 -2.11
CA GLU A 334 1.74 -28.94 -3.36
C GLU A 334 2.96 -28.20 -3.94
N GLU A 335 3.61 -28.80 -4.94
CA GLU A 335 4.67 -28.16 -5.71
C GLU A 335 4.13 -26.92 -6.43
N ALA A 336 4.94 -25.85 -6.44
CA ALA A 336 4.58 -24.60 -7.13
C ALA A 336 4.36 -24.83 -8.62
N ARG A 337 3.33 -24.23 -9.18
CA ARG A 337 2.98 -24.36 -10.61
C ARG A 337 3.62 -23.24 -11.42
N PRO A 338 3.93 -23.47 -12.72
CA PRO A 338 4.48 -22.45 -13.60
C PRO A 338 3.58 -21.21 -13.71
N TYR A 339 4.19 -20.04 -13.71
CA TYR A 339 3.55 -18.76 -13.95
C TYR A 339 4.52 -17.82 -14.66
N HIS A 340 4.01 -16.76 -15.27
CA HIS A 340 4.82 -15.75 -15.95
C HIS A 340 4.24 -14.36 -15.70
N PHE A 341 5.13 -13.39 -15.42
CA PHE A 341 4.80 -11.97 -15.36
C PHE A 341 5.57 -11.24 -16.46
N ASP A 342 4.85 -10.54 -17.31
CA ASP A 342 5.40 -9.73 -18.40
C ASP A 342 5.04 -8.24 -18.22
N HIS A 343 4.18 -7.90 -17.25
CA HIS A 343 3.66 -6.57 -17.08
C HIS A 343 3.56 -6.17 -15.60
N ASN A 344 3.83 -4.88 -15.34
CA ASN A 344 3.60 -4.25 -14.05
C ASN A 344 3.06 -2.84 -14.33
N GLY A 345 1.88 -2.52 -13.83
CA GLY A 345 1.23 -1.23 -14.08
C GLY A 345 -0.20 -1.40 -14.54
N ASP A 346 -0.82 -0.28 -14.86
CA ASP A 346 -2.24 -0.23 -15.23
C ASP A 346 -2.39 -0.06 -16.74
N ARG A 347 -3.44 -0.64 -17.32
CA ARG A 347 -3.82 -0.43 -18.72
C ARG A 347 -4.85 0.67 -18.82
N TYR A 348 -4.44 1.79 -19.40
CA TYR A 348 -5.25 3.00 -19.48
C TYR A 348 -6.27 2.97 -20.62
N GLY A 349 -7.35 3.74 -20.42
CA GLY A 349 -8.43 3.83 -21.39
C GLY A 349 -9.46 2.70 -21.29
N TRP A 350 -10.24 2.52 -22.35
CA TRP A 350 -11.30 1.53 -22.40
C TRP A 350 -10.81 0.13 -22.73
N VAL A 351 -11.13 -0.83 -21.86
CA VAL A 351 -10.92 -2.26 -22.09
C VAL A 351 -12.26 -2.99 -21.96
N LYS A 352 -12.56 -3.90 -22.88
CA LYS A 352 -13.72 -4.77 -22.79
C LYS A 352 -13.34 -6.08 -22.10
N GLY A 353 -14.00 -6.39 -21.00
CA GLY A 353 -13.81 -7.64 -20.29
C GLY A 353 -14.46 -8.85 -21.00
N SER A 354 -14.04 -10.06 -20.63
CA SER A 354 -14.59 -11.31 -21.15
C SER A 354 -16.08 -11.48 -20.82
N ASN A 355 -16.56 -10.87 -19.73
CA ASN A 355 -17.97 -10.80 -19.33
C ASN A 355 -18.82 -9.81 -20.15
N GLY A 356 -18.26 -9.19 -21.20
CA GLY A 356 -18.93 -8.21 -22.05
C GLY A 356 -19.11 -6.81 -21.45
N LYS A 357 -18.67 -6.59 -20.20
CA LYS A 357 -18.65 -5.27 -19.57
C LYS A 357 -17.44 -4.47 -20.02
N TRP A 358 -17.52 -3.16 -19.88
CA TRP A 358 -16.43 -2.25 -20.17
C TRP A 358 -15.76 -1.73 -18.90
N HIS A 359 -14.49 -1.44 -18.97
CA HIS A 359 -13.70 -0.87 -17.89
C HIS A 359 -12.90 0.30 -18.42
N PHE A 360 -12.86 1.41 -17.70
CA PHE A 360 -12.07 2.58 -18.09
C PHE A 360 -11.06 2.92 -17.01
N THR A 361 -9.78 2.82 -17.33
CA THR A 361 -8.70 3.15 -16.39
C THR A 361 -8.25 4.58 -16.58
N LEU A 362 -8.27 5.33 -15.49
CA LEU A 362 -7.79 6.70 -15.36
C LEU A 362 -6.40 6.73 -14.73
N PHE A 363 -5.49 7.51 -15.30
CA PHE A 363 -4.27 7.92 -14.61
C PHE A 363 -4.61 9.02 -13.59
N ILE A 364 -4.13 8.85 -12.36
CA ILE A 364 -4.29 9.83 -11.28
C ILE A 364 -2.91 10.14 -10.69
N GLN A 365 -2.43 11.35 -10.94
CA GLN A 365 -1.10 11.77 -10.50
C GLN A 365 -0.90 11.53 -9.01
N ASN A 366 -0.02 10.60 -8.66
CA ASN A 366 0.30 10.19 -7.28
C ASN A 366 -0.92 9.80 -6.42
N GLY A 367 -2.02 9.42 -7.05
CA GLY A 367 -3.26 9.03 -6.38
C GLY A 367 -4.07 10.19 -5.78
N ARG A 368 -3.73 11.44 -6.04
CA ARG A 368 -4.44 12.59 -5.49
C ARG A 368 -5.64 12.97 -6.34
N VAL A 369 -6.84 12.71 -5.84
CA VAL A 369 -8.11 13.12 -6.43
C VAL A 369 -8.49 14.47 -5.85
N LYS A 370 -8.45 15.50 -6.69
CA LYS A 370 -8.84 16.89 -6.39
C LYS A 370 -9.28 17.59 -7.67
N ASP A 371 -9.98 18.68 -7.54
CA ASP A 371 -10.20 19.60 -8.66
C ASP A 371 -9.04 20.60 -8.77
N GLU A 372 -8.59 20.83 -9.99
CA GLU A 372 -7.66 21.89 -10.37
C GLU A 372 -8.34 22.77 -11.44
N ASP A 373 -7.91 24.01 -11.62
CA ASP A 373 -8.59 25.01 -12.47
C ASP A 373 -8.96 24.50 -13.87
N ASN A 374 -8.09 23.70 -14.47
CA ASN A 374 -8.30 23.15 -15.81
C ASN A 374 -8.53 21.63 -15.83
N TYR A 375 -8.59 20.98 -14.67
CA TYR A 375 -8.73 19.53 -14.55
C TYR A 375 -9.63 19.16 -13.36
N PRO A 376 -10.98 19.26 -13.50
CA PRO A 376 -11.95 19.03 -12.43
C PRO A 376 -12.17 17.52 -12.19
N LEU A 377 -11.12 16.82 -11.78
CA LEU A 377 -11.08 15.36 -11.63
C LEU A 377 -12.12 14.85 -10.61
N MET A 378 -12.15 15.46 -9.42
CA MET A 378 -13.04 15.04 -8.34
C MET A 378 -14.50 15.26 -8.70
N SER A 379 -14.82 16.40 -9.28
CA SER A 379 -16.17 16.72 -9.78
C SER A 379 -16.59 15.79 -10.90
N GLY A 380 -15.72 15.48 -11.85
CA GLY A 380 -16.00 14.53 -12.93
C GLY A 380 -16.29 13.12 -12.42
N LEU A 381 -15.49 12.64 -11.45
CA LEU A 381 -15.72 11.32 -10.83
C LEU A 381 -17.03 11.29 -10.03
N ARG A 382 -17.43 12.40 -9.38
CA ARG A 382 -18.72 12.54 -8.71
C ARG A 382 -19.87 12.41 -9.71
N GLU A 383 -19.80 13.07 -10.86
CA GLU A 383 -20.85 12.96 -11.89
C GLU A 383 -20.92 11.55 -12.52
N ILE A 384 -19.76 10.89 -12.69
CA ILE A 384 -19.75 9.48 -13.10
C ILE A 384 -20.43 8.61 -12.05
N ALA A 385 -20.09 8.77 -10.77
CA ALA A 385 -20.66 7.98 -9.69
C ALA A 385 -22.19 8.09 -9.59
N LYS A 386 -22.77 9.27 -9.90
CA LYS A 386 -24.25 9.47 -9.92
C LYS A 386 -24.99 8.65 -11.00
N VAL A 387 -24.31 8.27 -12.06
CA VAL A 387 -24.93 7.58 -13.21
C VAL A 387 -24.44 6.14 -13.38
N HIS A 388 -23.35 5.79 -12.72
CA HIS A 388 -22.71 4.48 -12.81
C HIS A 388 -23.45 3.45 -11.95
N ASN A 389 -23.51 2.21 -12.44
CA ASN A 389 -24.12 1.06 -11.74
C ASN A 389 -23.21 -0.17 -11.66
N GLY A 390 -21.93 0.01 -11.95
CA GLY A 390 -20.87 -0.98 -11.74
C GLY A 390 -20.09 -0.69 -10.47
N ASP A 391 -18.77 -0.67 -10.59
CA ASP A 391 -17.88 -0.43 -9.48
C ASP A 391 -16.76 0.58 -9.83
N PHE A 392 -16.09 1.09 -8.80
CA PHE A 392 -14.81 1.75 -8.89
C PHE A 392 -13.74 0.84 -8.30
N ARG A 393 -12.59 0.71 -8.98
CA ARG A 393 -11.48 -0.14 -8.54
C ARG A 393 -10.22 0.70 -8.36
N LEU A 394 -9.79 0.82 -7.12
CA LEU A 394 -8.52 1.46 -6.76
C LEU A 394 -7.39 0.55 -7.19
N THR A 395 -6.41 1.07 -7.94
CA THR A 395 -5.27 0.25 -8.35
C THR A 395 -4.11 0.32 -7.36
N PRO A 396 -3.24 -0.71 -7.31
CA PRO A 396 -2.02 -0.69 -6.51
C PRO A 396 -1.00 0.37 -6.98
N ASN A 397 -1.22 0.94 -8.17
CA ASN A 397 -0.41 2.01 -8.76
C ASN A 397 -1.02 3.40 -8.55
N GLN A 398 -1.95 3.53 -7.61
CA GLN A 398 -2.60 4.79 -7.21
C GLN A 398 -3.57 5.37 -8.26
N ASN A 399 -4.02 4.58 -9.22
CA ASN A 399 -4.97 4.95 -10.25
C ASN A 399 -6.38 4.42 -9.95
N LEU A 400 -7.31 4.67 -10.85
CA LEU A 400 -8.72 4.30 -10.69
C LEU A 400 -9.25 3.66 -11.97
N ILE A 401 -9.97 2.55 -11.80
CA ILE A 401 -10.74 1.93 -12.87
C ILE A 401 -12.23 2.17 -12.60
N ILE A 402 -12.95 2.73 -13.57
CA ILE A 402 -14.40 2.73 -13.61
C ILE A 402 -14.78 1.37 -14.19
N GLY A 403 -15.16 0.45 -13.31
CA GLY A 403 -15.29 -0.97 -13.62
C GLY A 403 -16.71 -1.39 -13.93
N ASN A 404 -16.87 -2.51 -14.64
CA ASN A 404 -18.15 -3.15 -14.90
C ASN A 404 -19.22 -2.24 -15.56
N VAL A 405 -18.78 -1.32 -16.45
CA VAL A 405 -19.67 -0.42 -17.18
C VAL A 405 -20.49 -1.20 -18.21
N SER A 406 -21.81 -1.12 -18.12
CA SER A 406 -22.70 -1.73 -19.12
C SER A 406 -22.62 -0.99 -20.46
N ALA A 407 -22.87 -1.69 -21.58
CA ALA A 407 -22.88 -1.07 -22.91
C ALA A 407 -23.83 0.13 -23.01
N GLN A 408 -24.96 0.09 -22.29
CA GLN A 408 -25.95 1.18 -22.26
C GLN A 408 -25.42 2.43 -21.54
N LYS A 409 -24.59 2.28 -20.52
CA LYS A 409 -24.02 3.40 -19.74
C LYS A 409 -22.74 3.96 -20.33
N LYS A 410 -22.03 3.18 -21.17
CA LYS A 410 -20.72 3.53 -21.72
C LYS A 410 -20.73 4.92 -22.37
N LYS A 411 -21.68 5.18 -23.28
CA LYS A 411 -21.79 6.47 -23.99
C LYS A 411 -21.95 7.65 -23.02
N LYS A 412 -22.80 7.50 -22.00
CA LYS A 412 -23.03 8.56 -21.01
C LYS A 412 -21.79 8.84 -20.19
N ILE A 413 -21.06 7.79 -19.78
CA ILE A 413 -19.79 7.93 -19.03
C ILE A 413 -18.71 8.56 -19.91
N GLU A 414 -18.63 8.20 -21.21
CA GLU A 414 -17.71 8.83 -22.17
C GLU A 414 -17.97 10.34 -22.33
N GLU A 415 -19.23 10.75 -22.37
CA GLU A 415 -19.61 12.17 -22.43
C GLU A 415 -19.12 12.93 -21.18
N ILE A 416 -19.26 12.35 -19.99
CA ILE A 416 -18.76 12.95 -18.75
C ILE A 416 -17.23 12.98 -18.75
N ILE A 417 -16.55 11.87 -19.08
CA ILE A 417 -15.09 11.78 -19.18
C ILE A 417 -14.57 12.91 -20.08
N LYS A 418 -15.17 13.12 -21.24
CA LYS A 418 -14.79 14.17 -22.17
C LYS A 418 -15.07 15.57 -21.63
N SER A 419 -16.26 15.80 -21.05
CA SER A 419 -16.67 17.12 -20.54
C SER A 419 -15.79 17.60 -19.39
N TYR A 420 -15.30 16.67 -18.56
CA TYR A 420 -14.41 16.94 -17.42
C TYR A 420 -12.92 16.71 -17.76
N ARG A 421 -12.58 16.46 -19.03
CA ARG A 421 -11.19 16.27 -19.52
C ARG A 421 -10.43 15.14 -18.81
N LEU A 422 -11.12 14.12 -18.34
CA LEU A 422 -10.52 13.06 -17.53
C LEU A 422 -9.51 12.18 -18.29
N THR A 423 -9.41 12.32 -19.60
CA THR A 423 -8.41 11.64 -20.44
C THR A 423 -7.07 12.36 -20.51
N ASP A 424 -6.96 13.58 -20.01
CA ASP A 424 -5.72 14.37 -20.16
C ASP A 424 -4.51 13.66 -19.53
N GLY A 425 -4.68 12.98 -18.40
CA GLY A 425 -3.64 12.20 -17.76
C GLY A 425 -3.11 11.00 -18.58
N ILE A 426 -3.89 10.50 -19.54
CA ILE A 426 -3.46 9.40 -20.42
C ILE A 426 -2.48 9.89 -21.49
N GLN A 427 -2.42 11.21 -21.75
CA GLN A 427 -1.52 11.84 -22.71
C GLN A 427 -0.09 12.03 -22.19
N TYR A 428 0.15 11.81 -20.91
CA TYR A 428 1.49 11.87 -20.34
C TYR A 428 2.41 10.78 -20.89
N SER A 429 3.72 10.94 -20.74
CA SER A 429 4.71 9.94 -21.13
C SER A 429 4.43 8.58 -20.45
N ALA A 430 4.89 7.51 -21.07
CA ALA A 430 4.75 6.17 -20.49
C ALA A 430 5.47 6.07 -19.13
N LEU A 431 6.65 6.71 -18.96
CA LEU A 431 7.34 6.82 -17.69
C LEU A 431 6.47 7.50 -16.62
N ARG A 432 5.81 8.64 -16.90
CA ARG A 432 4.92 9.33 -15.95
C ARG A 432 3.73 8.46 -15.59
N ARG A 433 3.12 7.78 -16.54
CA ARG A 433 2.00 6.86 -16.30
C ARG A 433 2.40 5.65 -15.43
N ASN A 434 3.68 5.26 -15.45
CA ASN A 434 4.28 4.23 -14.60
C ASN A 434 4.99 4.80 -13.35
N SER A 435 4.64 6.03 -12.95
CA SER A 435 5.20 6.69 -11.77
C SER A 435 4.36 6.45 -10.51
N MET A 436 5.01 6.51 -9.36
CA MET A 436 4.36 6.34 -8.07
C MET A 436 5.09 7.12 -6.96
N ALA A 437 4.34 7.84 -6.11
CA ALA A 437 4.91 8.55 -4.97
C ALA A 437 4.18 8.26 -3.66
N CYS A 438 4.87 8.39 -2.53
CA CYS A 438 4.23 8.45 -1.22
C CYS A 438 3.82 9.89 -0.87
N VAL A 439 3.01 10.09 0.18
CA VAL A 439 2.55 11.42 0.60
C VAL A 439 3.73 12.34 0.95
N ALA A 440 4.65 11.86 1.79
CA ALA A 440 5.80 12.59 2.31
C ALA A 440 5.46 13.93 3.01
N LEU A 441 6.26 14.98 2.78
CA LEU A 441 6.00 16.31 3.33
C LEU A 441 4.73 16.92 2.68
N PRO A 442 3.99 17.77 3.36
CA PRO A 442 4.25 18.31 4.71
C PRO A 442 3.69 17.44 5.84
N THR A 443 2.77 16.50 5.57
CA THR A 443 1.95 15.85 6.60
C THR A 443 2.57 14.59 7.21
N CYS A 444 3.43 13.87 6.48
CA CYS A 444 4.03 12.64 7.01
C CYS A 444 5.14 12.94 8.01
N GLY A 445 4.94 12.62 9.30
CA GLY A 445 5.92 12.82 10.37
C GLY A 445 7.24 12.06 10.19
N LEU A 446 7.28 11.04 9.32
CA LEU A 446 8.47 10.23 9.03
C LEU A 446 9.23 10.70 7.78
N ALA A 447 8.69 11.65 7.03
CA ALA A 447 9.31 12.13 5.81
C ALA A 447 10.57 12.96 6.09
N MET A 448 11.60 12.74 5.30
CA MET A 448 12.86 13.47 5.30
C MET A 448 12.96 14.43 4.10
N ALA A 449 12.22 14.12 3.02
CA ALA A 449 12.13 14.90 1.79
C ALA A 449 10.70 14.88 1.25
N GLU A 450 10.48 15.67 0.20
CA GLU A 450 9.26 15.66 -0.61
C GLU A 450 9.11 14.34 -1.38
N SER A 451 7.88 14.06 -1.85
CA SER A 451 7.61 12.98 -2.79
C SER A 451 6.39 13.32 -3.67
N GLU A 452 5.16 13.23 -3.16
CA GLU A 452 3.93 13.50 -3.92
C GLU A 452 3.92 14.88 -4.59
N ARG A 453 4.31 15.93 -3.85
CA ARG A 453 4.30 17.31 -4.37
C ARG A 453 5.42 17.58 -5.38
N TYR A 454 6.55 16.91 -5.24
CA TYR A 454 7.76 17.18 -6.02
C TYR A 454 7.89 16.31 -7.27
N LEU A 455 7.48 15.03 -7.20
CA LEU A 455 7.67 14.11 -8.33
C LEU A 455 7.09 14.64 -9.66
N PRO A 456 5.90 15.26 -9.74
CA PRO A 456 5.38 15.79 -10.99
C PRO A 456 6.31 16.80 -11.67
N THR A 457 6.88 17.72 -10.89
CA THR A 457 7.83 18.74 -11.42
C THR A 457 9.14 18.12 -11.90
N LEU A 458 9.65 17.10 -11.18
CA LEU A 458 10.83 16.35 -11.64
C LEU A 458 10.52 15.61 -12.94
N LEU A 459 9.35 14.97 -13.04
CA LEU A 459 8.94 14.25 -14.24
C LEU A 459 8.84 15.15 -15.47
N GLU A 460 8.33 16.37 -15.35
CA GLU A 460 8.31 17.36 -16.47
C GLU A 460 9.71 17.57 -17.07
N LYS A 461 10.73 17.62 -16.22
CA LYS A 461 12.12 17.79 -16.67
C LYS A 461 12.71 16.51 -17.26
N ILE A 462 12.33 15.35 -16.71
CA ILE A 462 12.74 14.04 -17.26
C ILE A 462 12.06 13.80 -18.62
N GLU A 463 10.79 14.19 -18.77
CA GLU A 463 10.06 14.07 -20.04
C GLU A 463 10.74 14.82 -21.19
N LEU A 464 11.37 15.98 -20.93
CA LEU A 464 12.18 16.66 -21.94
C LEU A 464 13.39 15.81 -22.39
N ILE A 465 14.01 15.10 -21.46
CA ILE A 465 15.12 14.19 -21.78
C ILE A 465 14.62 12.97 -22.58
N LEU A 466 13.44 12.44 -22.23
CA LEU A 466 12.81 11.33 -22.97
C LEU A 466 12.43 11.74 -24.40
N ASP A 467 11.90 12.97 -24.58
CA ASP A 467 11.54 13.51 -25.90
C ASP A 467 12.80 13.67 -26.78
N GLU A 468 13.89 14.23 -26.22
CA GLU A 468 15.20 14.32 -26.92
C GLU A 468 15.77 12.95 -27.31
N ALA A 469 15.56 11.93 -26.48
CA ALA A 469 16.06 10.58 -26.70
C ALA A 469 15.11 9.69 -27.53
N GLY A 470 13.90 10.15 -27.85
CA GLY A 470 12.88 9.35 -28.54
C GLY A 470 12.26 8.24 -27.69
N LEU A 471 12.22 8.43 -26.35
CA LEU A 471 11.75 7.43 -25.38
C LEU A 471 10.40 7.78 -24.73
N ARG A 472 9.62 8.71 -25.29
CA ARG A 472 8.37 9.19 -24.67
C ARG A 472 7.38 8.07 -24.37
N GLU A 473 7.26 7.10 -25.26
CA GLU A 473 6.35 5.96 -25.12
C GLU A 473 7.02 4.70 -24.53
N GLU A 474 8.26 4.84 -24.07
CA GLU A 474 8.96 3.75 -23.40
C GLU A 474 8.47 3.58 -21.97
N GLU A 475 8.01 2.38 -21.63
CA GLU A 475 7.56 2.06 -20.29
C GLU A 475 8.75 1.87 -19.34
N ILE A 476 8.96 2.82 -18.45
CA ILE A 476 9.99 2.79 -17.40
C ILE A 476 9.30 3.01 -16.05
N VAL A 477 9.51 2.10 -15.12
CA VAL A 477 8.92 2.20 -13.77
C VAL A 477 9.76 3.14 -12.90
N ILE A 478 9.17 4.27 -12.51
CA ILE A 478 9.83 5.28 -11.65
C ILE A 478 9.05 5.49 -10.36
N ARG A 479 9.72 5.46 -9.20
CA ARG A 479 9.07 5.61 -7.90
C ARG A 479 9.85 6.53 -6.96
N MET A 480 9.12 7.31 -6.15
CA MET A 480 9.71 8.22 -5.18
C MET A 480 9.10 8.04 -3.79
N THR A 481 9.94 8.10 -2.76
CA THR A 481 9.50 8.13 -1.35
C THR A 481 10.28 9.14 -0.55
N GLY A 482 9.60 9.83 0.38
CA GLY A 482 10.22 10.83 1.25
C GLY A 482 11.11 10.24 2.36
N CYS A 483 11.19 8.92 2.51
CA CYS A 483 12.02 8.23 3.50
C CYS A 483 12.16 6.74 3.19
N PRO A 484 13.09 5.99 3.84
CA PRO A 484 13.34 4.58 3.58
C PRO A 484 12.22 3.60 3.97
N ASN A 485 11.13 4.08 4.60
CA ASN A 485 9.98 3.20 4.91
C ASN A 485 9.32 2.58 3.66
N GLY A 486 9.64 3.06 2.45
CA GLY A 486 9.33 2.41 1.19
C GLY A 486 7.83 2.32 0.87
N CYS A 487 7.04 3.36 1.20
CA CYS A 487 5.58 3.33 1.04
C CYS A 487 5.12 3.18 -0.41
N ALA A 488 5.88 3.70 -1.38
CA ALA A 488 5.66 3.52 -2.81
C ALA A 488 6.50 2.37 -3.42
N ARG A 489 7.00 1.47 -2.60
CA ARG A 489 7.80 0.30 -3.01
C ARG A 489 8.99 0.66 -3.92
N PRO A 490 9.84 1.66 -3.55
CA PRO A 490 10.88 2.19 -4.43
C PRO A 490 11.92 1.13 -4.80
N ALA A 491 12.19 0.16 -3.92
CA ALA A 491 13.19 -0.88 -4.17
C ALA A 491 12.86 -1.84 -5.32
N LEU A 492 11.65 -1.80 -5.87
CA LEU A 492 11.24 -2.59 -7.03
C LEU A 492 11.24 -1.80 -8.35
N ALA A 493 11.42 -0.48 -8.29
CA ALA A 493 11.38 0.34 -9.49
C ALA A 493 12.70 0.27 -10.28
N GLU A 494 12.61 0.43 -11.59
CA GLU A 494 13.76 0.52 -12.48
C GLU A 494 14.59 1.78 -12.18
N ILE A 495 13.89 2.88 -11.84
CA ILE A 495 14.47 4.13 -11.31
C ILE A 495 13.76 4.47 -10.02
N SER A 496 14.48 4.77 -8.95
CA SER A 496 13.82 5.29 -7.75
C SER A 496 14.63 6.31 -6.97
N PHE A 497 13.87 7.12 -6.20
CA PHE A 497 14.41 8.16 -5.33
C PHE A 497 13.89 7.94 -3.91
N ILE A 498 14.82 7.87 -2.95
CA ILE A 498 14.52 7.75 -1.52
C ILE A 498 15.04 9.00 -0.81
N GLY A 499 14.15 9.75 -0.18
CA GLY A 499 14.47 10.98 0.52
C GLY A 499 15.49 10.77 1.65
N LYS A 500 16.50 11.65 1.71
CA LYS A 500 17.55 11.69 2.71
C LYS A 500 17.51 12.97 3.55
N ALA A 501 17.23 14.09 2.93
CA ALA A 501 17.05 15.41 3.53
C ALA A 501 16.17 16.27 2.60
N PRO A 502 15.69 17.45 3.01
CA PRO A 502 14.94 18.35 2.13
C PRO A 502 15.70 18.62 0.82
N GLY A 503 15.07 18.31 -0.32
CA GLY A 503 15.66 18.43 -1.66
C GLY A 503 16.80 17.46 -1.98
N ARG A 504 17.04 16.46 -1.14
CA ARG A 504 18.13 15.49 -1.29
C ARG A 504 17.61 14.05 -1.30
N TYR A 505 18.10 13.26 -2.24
CA TYR A 505 17.65 11.89 -2.47
C TYR A 505 18.81 10.93 -2.71
N ASN A 506 18.61 9.69 -2.32
CA ASN A 506 19.40 8.58 -2.83
C ASN A 506 18.72 8.05 -4.09
N MET A 507 19.47 7.89 -5.18
CA MET A 507 19.01 7.37 -6.46
C MET A 507 19.40 5.90 -6.60
N TYR A 508 18.43 5.09 -7.02
CA TYR A 508 18.59 3.65 -7.24
C TYR A 508 18.20 3.29 -8.66
N LEU A 509 18.91 2.31 -9.25
CA LEU A 509 18.67 1.79 -10.60
C LEU A 509 18.60 0.26 -10.59
N GLY A 510 18.04 -0.34 -11.64
CA GLY A 510 18.17 -1.77 -11.93
C GLY A 510 17.10 -2.68 -11.32
N GLY A 511 15.98 -2.14 -10.81
CA GLY A 511 14.82 -2.96 -10.48
C GLY A 511 14.27 -3.71 -11.69
N GLY A 512 13.65 -4.87 -11.49
CA GLY A 512 13.01 -5.60 -12.59
C GLY A 512 11.67 -4.99 -12.98
N PHE A 513 11.40 -4.84 -14.28
CA PHE A 513 10.16 -4.27 -14.78
C PHE A 513 8.90 -4.95 -14.21
N SER A 514 8.89 -6.27 -14.11
CA SER A 514 7.79 -7.03 -13.51
C SER A 514 7.84 -7.16 -11.96
N GLY A 515 8.71 -6.38 -11.28
CA GLY A 515 8.80 -6.37 -9.81
C GLY A 515 9.46 -7.62 -9.20
N ASN A 516 10.25 -8.35 -9.96
CA ASN A 516 10.90 -9.62 -9.58
C ASN A 516 12.36 -9.48 -9.16
N ARG A 517 12.89 -8.26 -9.11
CA ARG A 517 14.28 -7.94 -8.76
C ARG A 517 14.34 -6.60 -8.00
N LEU A 518 15.20 -6.53 -7.00
CA LEU A 518 15.49 -5.30 -6.27
C LEU A 518 16.41 -4.40 -7.09
N ASN A 519 16.25 -3.08 -6.95
CA ASN A 519 17.22 -2.12 -7.46
C ASN A 519 18.42 -1.95 -6.50
N LYS A 520 19.44 -1.23 -6.96
CA LYS A 520 20.67 -0.97 -6.23
C LYS A 520 20.96 0.52 -6.17
N MET A 521 21.50 1.00 -5.06
CA MET A 521 21.91 2.40 -4.93
C MET A 521 22.98 2.74 -5.96
N TYR A 522 22.68 3.75 -6.78
CA TYR A 522 23.56 4.27 -7.82
C TYR A 522 24.26 5.55 -7.39
N ARG A 523 23.52 6.48 -6.78
CA ARG A 523 24.07 7.74 -6.22
C ARG A 523 23.44 8.05 -4.87
N GLU A 524 24.27 8.52 -3.96
CA GLU A 524 23.84 8.92 -2.63
C GLU A 524 23.75 10.44 -2.51
N ASN A 525 22.70 10.94 -1.84
CA ASN A 525 22.55 12.32 -1.39
C ASN A 525 22.68 13.36 -2.50
N ILE A 526 21.99 13.15 -3.63
CA ILE A 526 21.99 14.05 -4.79
C ILE A 526 20.75 14.96 -4.80
N ASP A 527 20.90 16.13 -5.40
CA ASP A 527 19.81 17.09 -5.67
C ASP A 527 19.26 16.96 -7.09
N GLU A 528 18.27 17.79 -7.42
CA GLU A 528 17.59 17.77 -8.73
C GLU A 528 18.56 17.97 -9.90
N THR A 529 19.49 18.92 -9.79
CA THR A 529 20.47 19.20 -10.85
C THR A 529 21.33 17.97 -11.12
N GLN A 530 21.78 17.32 -10.06
CA GLN A 530 22.57 16.10 -10.14
C GLN A 530 21.74 14.92 -10.67
N ILE A 531 20.47 14.78 -10.25
CA ILE A 531 19.56 13.75 -10.78
C ILE A 531 19.44 13.85 -12.30
N LEU A 532 19.16 15.05 -12.83
CA LEU A 532 19.01 15.27 -14.26
C LEU A 532 20.33 15.08 -15.03
N ALA A 533 21.45 15.51 -14.45
CA ALA A 533 22.77 15.32 -15.03
C ALA A 533 23.17 13.84 -15.14
N GLU A 534 22.78 13.00 -14.16
CA GLU A 534 23.00 11.56 -14.20
C GLU A 534 22.04 10.84 -15.17
N LEU A 535 20.75 11.20 -15.16
CA LEU A 535 19.74 10.52 -16.00
C LEU A 535 19.94 10.79 -17.48
N ARG A 536 20.28 12.01 -17.91
CA ARG A 536 20.42 12.36 -19.31
C ARG A 536 21.37 11.44 -20.09
N PRO A 537 22.63 11.22 -19.69
CA PRO A 537 23.52 10.31 -20.41
C PRO A 537 23.04 8.85 -20.37
N ILE A 538 22.44 8.39 -19.26
CA ILE A 538 21.95 7.02 -19.12
C ILE A 538 20.79 6.77 -20.09
N LEU A 539 19.80 7.65 -20.14
CA LEU A 539 18.62 7.54 -21.02
C LEU A 539 19.02 7.64 -22.50
N ASN A 540 19.93 8.57 -22.84
CA ASN A 540 20.46 8.66 -24.20
C ASN A 540 21.22 7.40 -24.64
N ARG A 541 21.94 6.79 -23.72
CA ARG A 541 22.65 5.54 -23.97
C ARG A 541 21.69 4.36 -24.10
N TYR A 542 20.65 4.29 -23.23
CA TYR A 542 19.59 3.30 -23.31
C TYR A 542 18.88 3.36 -24.68
N ALA A 543 18.52 4.55 -25.15
CA ALA A 543 17.88 4.72 -26.46
C ALA A 543 18.70 4.13 -27.62
N LYS A 544 20.04 4.16 -27.51
CA LYS A 544 20.96 3.75 -28.59
C LYS A 544 21.42 2.29 -28.48
N GLU A 545 21.55 1.77 -27.27
CA GLU A 545 22.26 0.53 -26.96
C GLU A 545 21.36 -0.58 -26.40
N ARG A 546 20.08 -0.30 -26.15
CA ARG A 546 19.15 -1.33 -25.67
C ARG A 546 18.95 -2.43 -26.70
N GLU A 547 18.83 -3.66 -26.22
CA GLU A 547 18.46 -4.81 -27.02
C GLU A 547 16.93 -4.85 -27.25
N GLU A 548 16.48 -5.64 -28.25
CA GLU A 548 15.05 -5.78 -28.52
C GLU A 548 14.32 -6.40 -27.32
N GLY A 549 13.29 -5.70 -26.83
CA GLY A 549 12.52 -6.13 -25.64
C GLY A 549 13.23 -5.91 -24.29
N GLU A 550 14.41 -5.30 -24.27
CA GLU A 550 15.14 -5.03 -23.05
C GLU A 550 14.55 -3.82 -22.29
N HIS A 551 14.11 -4.06 -21.06
CA HIS A 551 13.66 -2.99 -20.18
C HIS A 551 14.82 -2.20 -19.56
N PHE A 552 14.52 -0.96 -19.12
CA PHE A 552 15.54 -0.04 -18.60
C PHE A 552 16.33 -0.63 -17.42
N GLY A 553 15.66 -1.33 -16.51
CA GLY A 553 16.32 -1.93 -15.35
C GLY A 553 17.32 -3.03 -15.73
N ASP A 554 17.04 -3.82 -16.79
CA ASP A 554 17.94 -4.84 -17.32
C ASP A 554 19.13 -4.19 -18.01
N PHE A 555 18.87 -3.16 -18.82
CA PHE A 555 19.92 -2.36 -19.45
C PHE A 555 20.87 -1.75 -18.41
N ALA A 556 20.33 -1.20 -17.31
CA ALA A 556 21.15 -0.57 -16.28
C ALA A 556 22.15 -1.55 -15.64
N ILE A 557 21.79 -2.83 -15.56
CA ILE A 557 22.68 -3.90 -15.08
C ILE A 557 23.66 -4.29 -16.18
N ARG A 558 23.19 -4.61 -17.38
CA ARG A 558 24.02 -5.04 -18.52
C ARG A 558 25.07 -3.96 -18.90
N ALA A 559 24.65 -2.71 -18.88
CA ALA A 559 25.54 -1.56 -19.16
C ALA A 559 26.50 -1.21 -18.00
N GLY A 560 26.42 -1.91 -16.87
CA GLY A 560 27.36 -1.80 -15.77
C GLY A 560 27.13 -0.61 -14.82
N TYR A 561 25.96 0.02 -14.84
CA TYR A 561 25.63 1.11 -13.90
C TYR A 561 25.45 0.60 -12.46
N VAL A 562 24.84 -0.56 -12.29
CA VAL A 562 24.62 -1.23 -11.02
C VAL A 562 24.73 -2.75 -11.16
N LYS A 563 24.96 -3.44 -10.03
CA LYS A 563 24.94 -4.92 -9.97
C LYS A 563 23.51 -5.41 -9.71
N GLU A 564 23.22 -6.62 -10.19
CA GLU A 564 21.96 -7.30 -9.91
C GLU A 564 21.80 -7.62 -8.41
N VAL A 565 20.60 -7.39 -7.85
CA VAL A 565 20.26 -7.70 -6.46
C VAL A 565 18.94 -8.48 -6.41
N ARG A 566 19.01 -9.75 -5.97
CA ARG A 566 17.83 -10.62 -5.79
C ARG A 566 17.52 -10.91 -4.31
N SER A 567 18.47 -10.71 -3.42
CA SER A 567 18.32 -10.92 -1.98
C SER A 567 18.52 -9.62 -1.21
N GLY A 568 17.68 -9.40 -0.21
CA GLY A 568 17.80 -8.24 0.68
C GLY A 568 19.12 -8.21 1.44
N LEU A 569 19.70 -9.36 1.78
CA LEU A 569 20.99 -9.46 2.45
C LEU A 569 22.13 -8.80 1.63
N ALA A 570 22.07 -8.87 0.29
CA ALA A 570 23.04 -8.27 -0.62
C ALA A 570 22.70 -6.81 -1.00
N PHE A 571 21.63 -6.23 -0.46
CA PHE A 571 21.14 -4.92 -0.89
C PHE A 571 22.11 -3.78 -0.60
N HIS A 572 22.81 -3.83 0.55
CA HIS A 572 23.75 -2.79 0.99
C HIS A 572 25.21 -3.08 0.58
N GLU A 573 25.53 -4.28 0.06
CA GLU A 573 26.85 -4.63 -0.45
C GLU A 573 27.14 -3.89 -1.77
#